data_66f0702f8615c8bfc85834d8bf2d433b
#
_entry.id   66f0702f8615c8bfc85834d8bf2d433b
#
_cell.length_a   1.000
_cell.length_b   1.000
_cell.length_c   1.000
_cell.angle_alpha   90.00
_cell.angle_beta   90.00
_cell.angle_gamma   90.00
#
_symmetry.space_group_name_H-M   'P 1'
#
loop_
_entity.id
_entity.type
_entity.pdbx_description
1 polymer ?
#
loop_
_entity_poly.entity_id
_entity_poly.type
_entity_poly.pdbx_seq_one_letter_code
_entity_poly.pdbx_strand_id
1 'polypeptide(L)'
;AERMRWVALWRRRRSMCVAEAVGAHWQAPPLFPNQSIPAPPAVQEFSRHRLLELEEEALGWLVSAHPLQLYAQKIRDAGALAARDLPQHVNQRVRLVGWQVTQKPVRTRDGRRMGFLSFEDTTAMYETVLFPDAWRRLAPWTLTRGPYLLEGIPRREFGDITVEVYSLRLFQ
;
A
#
# COMPACT_ATOMS: atom_id res chain seq x y z
N ALA A 1 10.23 33.07 11.68
CA ALA A 1 11.20 32.86 12.77
C ALA A 1 10.51 32.38 14.07
N GLU A 2 9.35 32.89 14.43
CA GLU A 2 8.62 32.48 15.66
C GLU A 2 8.11 31.02 15.64
N ARG A 3 7.60 30.57 14.53
CA ARG A 3 7.10 29.17 14.39
C ARG A 3 8.17 28.11 14.65
N MET A 4 9.41 28.38 14.30
CA MET A 4 10.56 27.49 14.56
C MET A 4 10.98 27.47 16.03
N ARG A 5 10.81 28.58 16.76
CA ARG A 5 11.07 28.64 18.20
C ARG A 5 10.11 27.76 19.02
N TRP A 6 8.82 27.75 18.67
CA TRP A 6 7.82 26.93 19.34
C TRP A 6 8.04 25.43 19.13
N VAL A 7 8.41 25.00 17.94
CA VAL A 7 8.72 23.58 17.64
C VAL A 7 9.98 23.12 18.39
N ALA A 8 10.99 23.98 18.50
CA ALA A 8 12.21 23.68 19.26
C ALA A 8 11.95 23.58 20.79
N LEU A 9 11.11 24.46 21.32
CA LEU A 9 10.69 24.43 22.73
C LEU A 9 9.84 23.19 23.05
N TRP A 10 8.96 22.79 22.13
CA TRP A 10 8.13 21.61 22.31
C TRP A 10 8.94 20.30 22.23
N ARG A 11 9.91 20.22 21.32
CA ARG A 11 10.87 19.10 21.26
C ARG A 11 11.74 19.00 22.50
N ARG A 12 12.21 20.14 23.04
CA ARG A 12 13.03 20.18 24.26
C ARG A 12 12.23 19.75 25.50
N ARG A 13 10.97 20.16 25.62
CA ARG A 13 10.08 19.72 26.72
C ARG A 13 9.78 18.21 26.65
N ARG A 14 9.57 17.68 25.45
CA ARG A 14 9.32 16.23 25.28
C ARG A 14 10.58 15.39 25.59
N SER A 15 11.77 15.84 25.22
CA SER A 15 13.04 15.20 25.60
C SER A 15 13.29 15.25 27.11
N MET A 16 12.95 16.37 27.75
CA MET A 16 13.11 16.50 29.21
C MET A 16 12.13 15.59 29.97
N CYS A 17 10.86 15.51 29.55
CA CYS A 17 9.89 14.60 30.17
C CYS A 17 10.28 13.12 30.04
N VAL A 18 10.89 12.71 28.91
CA VAL A 18 11.35 11.33 28.72
C VAL A 18 12.67 11.06 29.47
N ALA A 19 13.59 12.04 29.54
CA ALA A 19 14.86 11.89 30.25
C ALA A 19 14.67 11.89 31.78
N GLU A 20 13.77 12.70 32.31
CA GLU A 20 13.42 12.68 33.75
C GLU A 20 12.66 11.43 34.16
N ALA A 21 11.83 10.86 33.28
CA ALA A 21 11.10 9.62 33.55
C ALA A 21 12.04 8.38 33.58
N VAL A 22 13.19 8.42 32.90
CA VAL A 22 14.15 7.30 32.87
C VAL A 22 15.15 7.36 34.03
N GLY A 23 15.36 8.52 34.67
CA GLY A 23 16.35 8.71 35.75
C GLY A 23 15.78 8.69 37.19
N ALA A 24 14.51 8.89 37.35
CA ALA A 24 13.85 8.78 38.66
C ALA A 24 13.14 7.43 38.73
N HIS A 25 13.49 6.61 39.70
CA HIS A 25 12.67 5.49 40.17
C HIS A 25 11.34 6.05 40.73
N TRP A 26 10.51 6.61 39.87
CA TRP A 26 9.17 6.98 40.24
C TRP A 26 8.33 5.70 40.29
N GLN A 27 8.35 5.04 41.44
CA GLN A 27 7.35 4.02 41.75
C GLN A 27 6.08 4.74 42.12
N ALA A 28 5.12 4.79 41.22
CA ALA A 28 3.78 5.18 41.58
C ALA A 28 3.34 4.30 42.76
N PRO A 29 2.90 4.90 43.89
CA PRO A 29 2.35 4.09 44.97
C PRO A 29 1.19 3.28 44.40
N PRO A 30 1.10 1.97 44.71
CA PRO A 30 0.02 1.16 44.20
C PRO A 30 -1.31 1.75 44.65
N LEU A 31 -2.19 2.04 43.71
CA LEU A 31 -3.54 2.54 43.97
C LEU A 31 -4.33 1.60 44.92
N PHE A 32 -3.90 0.33 44.99
CA PHE A 32 -4.44 -0.71 45.85
C PHE A 32 -3.29 -1.48 46.51
N PRO A 33 -2.78 -1.04 47.65
CA PRO A 33 -1.52 -1.51 48.25
C PRO A 33 -1.50 -2.98 48.69
N ASN A 34 -2.58 -3.70 48.65
CA ASN A 34 -2.65 -5.10 49.08
C ASN A 34 -3.36 -6.05 48.10
N GLN A 35 -3.53 -5.64 46.84
CA GLN A 35 -4.10 -6.54 45.85
C GLN A 35 -2.98 -7.09 44.93
N SER A 36 -2.72 -8.38 45.03
CA SER A 36 -1.96 -9.07 44.00
C SER A 36 -2.79 -9.11 42.71
N ILE A 37 -2.39 -8.31 41.70
CA ILE A 37 -3.01 -8.40 40.38
C ILE A 37 -2.68 -9.81 39.86
N PRO A 38 -3.70 -10.66 39.59
CA PRO A 38 -3.44 -11.99 39.01
C PRO A 38 -2.73 -11.79 37.69
N ALA A 39 -1.77 -12.67 37.41
CA ALA A 39 -1.11 -12.66 36.11
C ALA A 39 -2.17 -12.79 34.99
N PRO A 40 -2.07 -11.99 33.93
CA PRO A 40 -3.00 -12.09 32.82
C PRO A 40 -2.98 -13.53 32.26
N PRO A 41 -4.12 -14.08 31.86
CA PRO A 41 -4.15 -15.41 31.26
C PRO A 41 -3.24 -15.43 30.03
N ALA A 42 -2.58 -16.57 29.80
CA ALA A 42 -1.82 -16.76 28.58
C ALA A 42 -2.78 -16.71 27.38
N VAL A 43 -2.68 -15.68 26.58
CA VAL A 43 -3.46 -15.54 25.35
C VAL A 43 -2.60 -16.00 24.18
N GLN A 44 -3.21 -16.73 23.26
CA GLN A 44 -2.55 -17.12 22.02
C GLN A 44 -2.43 -15.87 21.12
N GLU A 45 -1.21 -15.57 20.67
CA GLU A 45 -1.00 -14.49 19.73
C GLU A 45 -1.64 -14.82 18.37
N PHE A 46 -2.26 -13.84 17.76
CA PHE A 46 -2.77 -13.97 16.41
C PHE A 46 -1.61 -14.10 15.41
N SER A 47 -1.81 -14.91 14.37
CA SER A 47 -0.90 -14.91 13.23
C SER A 47 -0.87 -13.52 12.59
N ARG A 48 0.26 -13.17 11.94
CA ARG A 48 0.38 -11.89 11.22
C ARG A 48 -0.75 -11.69 10.20
N HIS A 49 -1.12 -12.76 9.50
CA HIS A 49 -2.23 -12.72 8.54
C HIS A 49 -3.54 -12.33 9.23
N ARG A 50 -3.85 -12.98 10.37
CA ARG A 50 -5.07 -12.68 11.12
C ARG A 50 -5.08 -11.25 11.68
N LEU A 51 -3.94 -10.72 12.09
CA LEU A 51 -3.82 -9.33 12.52
C LEU A 51 -4.14 -8.34 11.39
N LEU A 52 -3.65 -8.59 10.17
CA LEU A 52 -3.96 -7.76 9.02
C LEU A 52 -5.44 -7.82 8.62
N GLU A 53 -6.05 -9.00 8.66
CA GLU A 53 -7.50 -9.12 8.44
C GLU A 53 -8.31 -8.30 9.46
N LEU A 54 -7.94 -8.40 10.74
CA LEU A 54 -8.60 -7.64 11.81
C LEU A 54 -8.38 -6.13 11.66
N GLU A 55 -7.20 -5.71 11.20
CA GLU A 55 -6.89 -4.32 10.93
C GLU A 55 -7.77 -3.79 9.78
N GLU A 56 -7.89 -4.53 8.68
CA GLU A 56 -8.76 -4.18 7.56
C GLU A 56 -10.24 -4.14 7.98
N GLU A 57 -10.68 -5.12 8.77
CA GLU A 57 -12.06 -5.17 9.29
C GLU A 57 -12.37 -3.97 10.21
N ALA A 58 -11.43 -3.61 11.09
CA ALA A 58 -11.64 -2.55 12.07
C ALA A 58 -11.48 -1.14 11.51
N LEU A 59 -10.53 -0.92 10.61
CA LEU A 59 -10.15 0.39 10.09
C LEU A 59 -10.65 0.64 8.66
N GLY A 60 -11.04 -0.41 7.93
CA GLY A 60 -11.39 -0.35 6.51
C GLY A 60 -10.19 -0.21 5.56
N TRP A 61 -8.97 -0.28 6.09
CA TRP A 61 -7.72 -0.20 5.35
C TRP A 61 -6.58 -0.82 6.14
N LEU A 62 -5.46 -1.14 5.50
CA LEU A 62 -4.25 -1.63 6.15
C LEU A 62 -3.28 -0.48 6.40
N VAL A 63 -2.79 -0.37 7.64
CA VAL A 63 -1.76 0.59 8.08
C VAL A 63 -0.43 -0.10 8.26
N SER A 64 -0.46 -1.34 8.77
CA SER A 64 0.76 -2.09 9.15
C SER A 64 1.44 -2.77 7.97
N ALA A 65 0.75 -2.90 6.84
CA ALA A 65 1.27 -3.61 5.67
C ALA A 65 0.61 -3.16 4.37
N HIS A 66 1.28 -3.43 3.25
CA HIS A 66 0.69 -3.23 1.92
C HIS A 66 -0.47 -4.21 1.71
N PRO A 67 -1.65 -3.78 1.16
CA PRO A 67 -2.82 -4.64 0.98
C PRO A 67 -2.55 -5.94 0.23
N LEU A 68 -1.64 -5.92 -0.75
CA LEU A 68 -1.27 -7.11 -1.51
C LEU A 68 -0.55 -8.19 -0.69
N GLN A 69 -0.12 -7.90 0.54
CA GLN A 69 0.45 -8.94 1.41
C GLN A 69 -0.56 -10.02 1.78
N LEU A 70 -1.85 -9.68 1.87
CA LEU A 70 -2.93 -10.65 2.08
C LEU A 70 -3.07 -11.64 0.90
N TYR A 71 -2.64 -11.23 -0.28
CA TYR A 71 -2.73 -12.00 -1.53
C TYR A 71 -1.40 -12.64 -1.94
N ALA A 72 -0.35 -12.56 -1.10
CA ALA A 72 1.00 -12.93 -1.48
C ALA A 72 1.14 -14.35 -2.06
N GLN A 73 0.42 -15.34 -1.52
CA GLN A 73 0.44 -16.70 -2.06
C GLN A 73 -0.23 -16.76 -3.43
N LYS A 74 -1.43 -16.20 -3.56
CA LYS A 74 -2.16 -16.17 -4.84
C LYS A 74 -1.38 -15.44 -5.94
N ILE A 75 -0.64 -14.36 -5.59
CA ILE A 75 0.21 -13.62 -6.53
C ILE A 75 1.33 -14.50 -7.06
N ARG A 76 1.99 -15.28 -6.18
CA ARG A 76 3.01 -16.24 -6.59
C ARG A 76 2.44 -17.32 -7.51
N ASP A 77 1.28 -17.88 -7.14
CA ASP A 77 0.63 -18.93 -7.91
C ASP A 77 0.15 -18.43 -9.30
N ALA A 78 -0.19 -17.14 -9.39
CA ALA A 78 -0.55 -16.49 -10.66
C ALA A 78 0.66 -16.24 -11.58
N GLY A 79 1.89 -16.43 -11.09
CA GLY A 79 3.11 -16.14 -11.83
C GLY A 79 3.24 -14.66 -12.21
N ALA A 80 2.78 -13.76 -11.35
CA ALA A 80 2.86 -12.33 -11.60
C ALA A 80 4.30 -11.82 -11.41
N LEU A 81 4.75 -10.98 -12.33
CA LEU A 81 6.03 -10.29 -12.27
C LEU A 81 5.99 -9.21 -11.19
N ALA A 82 7.08 -9.03 -10.46
CA ALA A 82 7.23 -7.90 -9.55
C ALA A 82 7.49 -6.60 -10.33
N ALA A 83 6.86 -5.51 -9.93
CA ALA A 83 6.96 -4.23 -10.65
C ALA A 83 8.41 -3.72 -10.78
N ARG A 84 9.25 -3.94 -9.77
CA ARG A 84 10.68 -3.60 -9.83
C ARG A 84 11.44 -4.26 -10.99
N ASP A 85 10.94 -5.39 -11.51
CA ASP A 85 11.61 -6.16 -12.58
C ASP A 85 11.13 -5.75 -13.98
N LEU A 86 10.15 -4.83 -14.08
CA LEU A 86 9.65 -4.29 -15.36
C LEU A 86 10.75 -3.80 -16.32
N PRO A 87 11.83 -3.13 -15.84
CA PRO A 87 12.90 -2.68 -16.73
C PRO A 87 13.60 -3.78 -17.52
N GLN A 88 13.57 -5.01 -17.02
CA GLN A 88 14.18 -6.18 -17.65
C GLN A 88 13.27 -6.86 -18.69
N HIS A 89 11.97 -6.49 -18.69
CA HIS A 89 10.93 -7.13 -19.51
C HIS A 89 10.31 -6.17 -20.54
N VAL A 90 11.04 -5.12 -20.91
CA VAL A 90 10.56 -4.15 -21.93
C VAL A 90 10.28 -4.89 -23.24
N ASN A 91 9.14 -4.57 -23.86
CA ASN A 91 8.60 -5.20 -25.09
C ASN A 91 8.20 -6.68 -24.94
N GLN A 92 8.18 -7.24 -23.75
CA GLN A 92 7.68 -8.60 -23.50
C GLN A 92 6.27 -8.56 -22.91
N ARG A 93 5.51 -9.63 -23.12
CA ARG A 93 4.22 -9.77 -22.44
C ARG A 93 4.45 -10.10 -20.96
N VAL A 94 3.89 -9.31 -20.08
CA VAL A 94 3.98 -9.51 -18.63
C VAL A 94 2.60 -9.62 -18.01
N ARG A 95 2.58 -10.32 -16.88
CA ARG A 95 1.43 -10.38 -15.96
C ARG A 95 1.83 -9.70 -14.67
N LEU A 96 1.01 -8.78 -14.20
CA LEU A 96 1.25 -8.00 -12.99
C LEU A 96 0.03 -8.10 -12.06
N VAL A 97 0.26 -8.02 -10.78
CA VAL A 97 -0.81 -7.79 -9.80
C VAL A 97 -0.50 -6.48 -9.10
N GLY A 98 -1.46 -5.56 -9.10
CA GLY A 98 -1.28 -4.25 -8.51
C GLY A 98 -2.51 -3.74 -7.78
N TRP A 99 -2.28 -2.92 -6.77
CA TRP A 99 -3.30 -2.13 -6.12
C TRP A 99 -3.42 -0.79 -6.85
N GLN A 100 -4.63 -0.43 -7.27
CA GLN A 100 -4.85 0.82 -7.99
C GLN A 100 -4.72 2.02 -7.05
N VAL A 101 -3.83 2.95 -7.40
CA VAL A 101 -3.57 4.18 -6.64
C VAL A 101 -4.34 5.35 -7.24
N THR A 102 -4.17 5.58 -8.54
CA THR A 102 -4.85 6.67 -9.25
C THR A 102 -5.34 6.27 -10.63
N GLN A 103 -6.23 7.10 -11.17
CA GLN A 103 -6.73 6.98 -12.54
C GLN A 103 -6.94 8.36 -13.13
N LYS A 104 -6.40 8.58 -14.33
CA LYS A 104 -6.54 9.83 -15.08
C LYS A 104 -7.08 9.56 -16.48
N PRO A 105 -8.39 9.74 -16.72
CA PRO A 105 -8.94 9.69 -18.08
C PRO A 105 -8.51 10.91 -18.89
N VAL A 106 -8.15 10.69 -20.15
CA VAL A 106 -7.75 11.74 -21.10
C VAL A 106 -8.43 11.53 -22.45
N ARG A 107 -8.40 12.57 -23.30
CA ARG A 107 -8.83 12.47 -24.70
C ARG A 107 -7.62 12.55 -25.62
N THR A 108 -7.60 11.70 -26.60
CA THR A 108 -6.64 11.74 -27.71
C THR A 108 -6.94 12.91 -28.65
N ARG A 109 -6.05 13.24 -29.57
CA ARG A 109 -6.26 14.33 -30.56
C ARG A 109 -7.49 14.11 -31.44
N ASP A 110 -7.84 12.86 -31.71
CA ASP A 110 -9.03 12.45 -32.48
C ASP A 110 -10.30 12.30 -31.61
N GLY A 111 -10.25 12.79 -30.36
CA GLY A 111 -11.40 12.86 -29.44
C GLY A 111 -11.74 11.56 -28.72
N ARG A 112 -11.06 10.44 -29.00
CA ARG A 112 -11.30 9.17 -28.33
C ARG A 112 -10.80 9.22 -26.87
N ARG A 113 -11.44 8.47 -25.98
CA ARG A 113 -11.04 8.38 -24.58
C ARG A 113 -9.96 7.30 -24.40
N MET A 114 -8.98 7.61 -23.57
CA MET A 114 -7.97 6.68 -23.06
C MET A 114 -7.70 7.00 -21.59
N GLY A 115 -6.95 6.17 -20.89
CA GLY A 115 -6.64 6.40 -19.48
C GLY A 115 -5.24 6.01 -19.08
N PHE A 116 -4.68 6.80 -18.17
CA PHE A 116 -3.48 6.44 -17.42
C PHE A 116 -3.92 5.98 -16.04
N LEU A 117 -3.37 4.87 -15.56
CA LEU A 117 -3.63 4.34 -14.24
C LEU A 117 -2.30 4.03 -13.57
N SER A 118 -2.17 4.47 -12.33
CA SER A 118 -1.03 4.12 -11.50
C SER A 118 -1.42 2.96 -10.59
N PHE A 119 -0.58 1.97 -10.58
CA PHE A 119 -0.68 0.82 -9.69
C PHE A 119 0.57 0.72 -8.82
N GLU A 120 0.45 0.08 -7.69
CA GLU A 120 1.57 -0.31 -6.86
C GLU A 120 1.49 -1.79 -6.50
N ASP A 121 2.64 -2.40 -6.36
CA ASP A 121 2.78 -3.69 -5.70
C ASP A 121 3.68 -3.54 -4.44
N THR A 122 4.03 -4.65 -3.82
CA THR A 122 4.90 -4.63 -2.65
C THR A 122 6.35 -4.20 -2.94
N THR A 123 6.70 -3.96 -4.21
CA THR A 123 8.08 -3.70 -4.65
C THR A 123 8.27 -2.33 -5.29
N ALA A 124 7.29 -1.82 -6.03
CA ALA A 124 7.35 -0.53 -6.70
C ALA A 124 5.96 -0.04 -7.15
N MET A 125 5.88 1.25 -7.45
CA MET A 125 4.77 1.85 -8.19
C MET A 125 5.09 1.81 -9.68
N TYR A 126 4.07 1.63 -10.53
CA TYR A 126 4.21 1.62 -11.98
C TYR A 126 3.02 2.25 -12.68
N GLU A 127 3.31 2.88 -13.81
CA GLU A 127 2.30 3.51 -14.65
C GLU A 127 1.81 2.56 -15.73
N THR A 128 0.52 2.65 -16.02
CA THR A 128 -0.12 1.88 -17.08
C THR A 128 -0.91 2.79 -18.01
N VAL A 129 -1.05 2.39 -19.27
CA VAL A 129 -1.89 3.07 -20.24
C VAL A 129 -2.90 2.09 -20.84
N LEU A 130 -4.17 2.53 -20.83
CA LEU A 130 -5.23 1.89 -21.59
C LEU A 130 -5.53 2.75 -22.81
N PHE A 131 -5.06 2.33 -23.97
CA PHE A 131 -5.39 2.96 -25.25
C PHE A 131 -6.90 2.88 -25.55
N PRO A 132 -7.44 3.65 -26.48
CA PRO A 132 -8.88 3.83 -26.65
C PRO A 132 -9.68 2.53 -26.75
N ASP A 133 -9.19 1.52 -27.42
CA ASP A 133 -9.91 0.25 -27.55
C ASP A 133 -9.88 -0.57 -26.25
N ALA A 134 -8.76 -0.57 -25.52
CA ALA A 134 -8.66 -1.17 -24.21
C ALA A 134 -9.51 -0.37 -23.20
N TRP A 135 -9.45 0.95 -23.23
CA TRP A 135 -10.23 1.82 -22.36
C TRP A 135 -11.73 1.56 -22.48
N ARG A 136 -12.26 1.50 -23.69
CA ARG A 136 -13.69 1.24 -23.94
C ARG A 136 -14.18 -0.06 -23.28
N ARG A 137 -13.33 -1.10 -23.26
CA ARG A 137 -13.68 -2.41 -22.69
C ARG A 137 -13.43 -2.50 -21.18
N LEU A 138 -12.35 -1.89 -20.71
CA LEU A 138 -11.82 -2.13 -19.38
C LEU A 138 -12.13 -1.03 -18.36
N ALA A 139 -12.41 0.21 -18.80
CA ALA A 139 -12.68 1.32 -17.90
C ALA A 139 -13.80 1.07 -16.87
N PRO A 140 -14.91 0.37 -17.18
CA PRO A 140 -15.93 0.08 -16.18
C PRO A 140 -15.42 -0.76 -15.00
N TRP A 141 -14.43 -1.62 -15.24
CA TRP A 141 -13.85 -2.48 -14.20
C TRP A 141 -12.87 -1.76 -13.29
N THR A 142 -12.36 -0.58 -13.69
CA THR A 142 -11.41 0.21 -12.92
C THR A 142 -12.05 1.10 -11.84
N LEU A 143 -13.37 1.04 -11.67
CA LEU A 143 -14.11 1.81 -10.67
C LEU A 143 -14.18 1.14 -9.30
N THR A 144 -13.85 -0.13 -9.23
CA THR A 144 -13.88 -0.93 -8.00
C THR A 144 -12.53 -0.81 -7.27
N ARG A 145 -12.54 -0.65 -5.97
CA ARG A 145 -11.32 -0.77 -5.16
C ARG A 145 -10.92 -2.22 -5.04
N GLY A 146 -9.63 -2.50 -5.12
CA GLY A 146 -9.10 -3.84 -4.91
C GLY A 146 -7.84 -4.11 -5.71
N PRO A 147 -7.24 -5.29 -5.51
CA PRO A 147 -6.15 -5.73 -6.34
C PRO A 147 -6.64 -6.09 -7.73
N TYR A 148 -5.82 -5.77 -8.73
CA TYR A 148 -6.08 -6.10 -10.13
C TYR A 148 -5.00 -7.01 -10.68
N LEU A 149 -5.41 -8.00 -11.46
CA LEU A 149 -4.53 -8.72 -12.36
C LEU A 149 -4.53 -8.01 -13.70
N LEU A 150 -3.35 -7.61 -14.15
CA LEU A 150 -3.11 -6.91 -15.41
C LEU A 150 -2.26 -7.77 -16.34
N GLU A 151 -2.57 -7.74 -17.62
CA GLU A 151 -1.70 -8.26 -18.65
C GLU A 151 -1.40 -7.16 -19.66
N GLY A 152 -0.11 -6.96 -19.94
CA GLY A 152 0.33 -5.84 -20.74
C GLY A 152 1.73 -6.03 -21.29
N ILE A 153 2.21 -5.00 -21.97
CA ILE A 153 3.55 -4.93 -22.52
C ILE A 153 4.22 -3.66 -22.00
N PRO A 154 5.29 -3.76 -21.20
CA PRO A 154 6.06 -2.60 -20.81
C PRO A 154 6.71 -1.95 -22.02
N ARG A 155 6.53 -0.64 -22.16
CA ARG A 155 7.15 0.20 -23.17
C ARG A 155 8.06 1.22 -22.52
N ARG A 156 9.19 1.47 -23.12
CA ARG A 156 10.09 2.55 -22.65
C ARG A 156 9.93 3.75 -23.58
N GLU A 157 9.45 4.85 -23.04
CA GLU A 157 9.27 6.11 -23.75
C GLU A 157 9.83 7.26 -22.90
N PHE A 158 10.65 8.12 -23.49
CA PHE A 158 11.26 9.28 -22.84
C PHE A 158 12.04 8.99 -21.53
N GLY A 159 12.54 7.75 -21.38
CA GLY A 159 13.27 7.31 -20.18
C GLY A 159 12.44 6.56 -19.16
N ASP A 160 11.12 6.71 -19.18
CA ASP A 160 10.19 6.06 -18.27
C ASP A 160 9.61 4.76 -18.85
N ILE A 161 9.11 3.90 -17.97
CA ILE A 161 8.47 2.65 -18.35
C ILE A 161 6.98 2.73 -18.05
N THR A 162 6.17 2.59 -19.10
CA THR A 162 4.71 2.52 -19.00
C THR A 162 4.23 1.18 -19.52
N VAL A 163 3.31 0.53 -18.81
CA VAL A 163 2.74 -0.75 -19.25
C VAL A 163 1.51 -0.49 -20.12
N GLU A 164 1.58 -0.89 -21.38
CA GLU A 164 0.43 -0.92 -22.29
C GLU A 164 -0.48 -2.10 -21.94
N VAL A 165 -1.63 -1.84 -21.31
CA VAL A 165 -2.52 -2.88 -20.79
C VAL A 165 -3.57 -3.25 -21.82
N TYR A 166 -3.73 -4.56 -22.08
CA TYR A 166 -4.75 -5.13 -22.94
C TYR A 166 -5.77 -6.01 -22.21
N SER A 167 -5.47 -6.43 -20.98
CA SER A 167 -6.36 -7.21 -20.10
C SER A 167 -6.24 -6.70 -18.67
N LEU A 168 -7.38 -6.58 -18.01
CA LEU A 168 -7.47 -6.14 -16.60
C LEU A 168 -8.70 -6.79 -15.98
N ARG A 169 -8.53 -7.37 -14.79
CA ARG A 169 -9.62 -7.93 -14.00
C ARG A 169 -9.31 -7.84 -12.51
N LEU A 170 -10.35 -7.85 -11.68
CA LEU A 170 -10.17 -7.98 -10.25
C LEU A 170 -9.44 -9.28 -9.91
N PHE A 171 -8.52 -9.19 -8.98
CA PHE A 171 -7.74 -10.32 -8.47
C PHE A 171 -8.36 -10.78 -7.14
N GLN A 172 -9.09 -11.89 -7.19
CA GLN A 172 -9.80 -12.48 -6.04
C GLN A 172 -9.18 -13.80 -5.61
#